data_78326bbfb6b61f8ccc8f70bd44066b43
#
_entry.id   78326bbfb6b61f8ccc8f70bd44066b43
#
_cell.length_a   1.000
_cell.length_b   1.000
_cell.length_c   1.000
_cell.angle_alpha   90.00
_cell.angle_beta   90.00
_cell.angle_gamma   90.00
#
_symmetry.space_group_name_H-M   'P 1'
#
loop_
_entity.id
_entity.type
_entity.pdbx_description
1 polymer ?
#
loop_
_entity_poly.entity_id
_entity_poly.type
_entity_poly.pdbx_seq_one_letter_code
_entity_poly.pdbx_strand_id
1 'polypeptide(L)'
;MHNKETLFFKVFKAKFFPNCSFIEAKESSSGSYAWKSILQGRDVILDGACWRVRTGKSIKIWQHHWLPRKHLTKVLSPMVESMEEATVDCLIDEGTRTWNAAMVDGIFAPQEAEEIKNIPLARNASDDSLFWPWEHDGSFSCKSGYRFLKEDKVGL
;
A
#
# COMPACT_ATOMS: atom_id res chain seq x y z
N MET A 1 8.11 9.28 4.25
CA MET A 1 7.41 10.47 4.79
C MET A 1 7.93 10.78 6.19
N HIS A 2 9.15 11.33 6.28
CA HIS A 2 9.85 11.50 7.57
C HIS A 2 9.81 12.93 8.14
N ASN A 3 8.96 13.82 7.62
CA ASN A 3 8.96 15.22 8.06
C ASN A 3 7.65 15.65 8.74
N LYS A 4 7.24 14.88 9.78
CA LYS A 4 6.10 15.23 10.67
C LYS A 4 6.37 16.48 11.53
N GLU A 5 7.57 17.05 11.46
CA GLU A 5 8.04 18.15 12.30
C GLU A 5 7.91 19.53 11.66
N THR A 6 7.67 19.63 10.33
CA THR A 6 7.56 20.94 9.67
C THR A 6 6.32 21.71 10.12
N LEU A 7 6.47 23.03 10.30
CA LEU A 7 5.35 23.92 10.61
C LEU A 7 4.23 23.80 9.56
N PHE A 8 4.59 23.66 8.29
CA PHE A 8 3.68 23.44 7.18
C PHE A 8 2.80 22.19 7.39
N PHE A 9 3.40 21.04 7.75
CA PHE A 9 2.67 19.83 8.04
C PHE A 9 1.71 20.00 9.24
N LYS A 10 2.17 20.64 10.32
CA LYS A 10 1.35 20.89 11.51
C LYS A 10 0.13 21.75 11.20
N VAL A 11 0.32 22.82 10.43
CA VAL A 11 -0.79 23.72 10.02
C VAL A 11 -1.78 23.00 9.11
N PHE A 12 -1.31 22.26 8.11
CA PHE A 12 -2.20 21.52 7.22
C PHE A 12 -2.93 20.39 7.94
N LYS A 13 -2.26 19.68 8.85
CA LYS A 13 -2.89 18.65 9.67
C LYS A 13 -4.01 19.24 10.53
N ALA A 14 -3.76 20.32 11.25
CA ALA A 14 -4.75 20.95 12.09
C ALA A 14 -5.98 21.45 11.32
N LYS A 15 -5.78 21.91 10.08
CA LYS A 15 -6.85 22.49 9.26
C LYS A 15 -7.65 21.46 8.47
N PHE A 16 -7.02 20.45 7.89
CA PHE A 16 -7.64 19.60 6.88
C PHE A 16 -7.81 18.14 7.29
N PHE A 17 -7.01 17.62 8.24
CA PHE A 17 -7.10 16.22 8.69
C PHE A 17 -6.72 16.04 10.17
N PRO A 18 -7.37 16.79 11.10
CA PRO A 18 -6.96 16.81 12.51
C PRO A 18 -7.04 15.43 13.19
N ASN A 19 -8.00 14.60 12.78
CA ASN A 19 -8.36 13.35 13.44
C ASN A 19 -8.01 12.08 12.64
N CYS A 20 -7.34 12.22 11.50
CA CYS A 20 -6.95 11.08 10.66
C CYS A 20 -5.51 11.24 10.14
N SER A 21 -5.01 10.21 9.45
CA SER A 21 -3.74 10.32 8.74
C SER A 21 -3.90 11.10 7.42
N PHE A 22 -2.80 11.59 6.86
CA PHE A 22 -2.81 12.24 5.55
C PHE A 22 -3.35 11.31 4.44
N ILE A 23 -3.10 10.01 4.58
CA ILE A 23 -3.55 8.99 3.64
C ILE A 23 -5.07 8.85 3.65
N GLU A 24 -5.69 8.96 4.81
CA GLU A 24 -7.15 8.84 5.01
C GLU A 24 -7.90 10.17 4.81
N ALA A 25 -7.16 11.27 4.67
CA ALA A 25 -7.76 12.60 4.54
C ALA A 25 -8.68 12.69 3.31
N LYS A 26 -9.89 13.18 3.52
CA LYS A 26 -10.89 13.36 2.44
C LYS A 26 -10.80 14.76 1.85
N GLU A 27 -11.18 14.87 0.58
CA GLU A 27 -11.39 16.16 -0.05
C GLU A 27 -12.57 16.86 0.64
N SER A 28 -12.35 18.09 1.12
CA SER A 28 -13.44 18.91 1.65
C SER A 28 -13.90 19.92 0.57
N SER A 29 -15.18 20.16 0.52
CA SER A 29 -15.77 21.16 -0.40
C SER A 29 -15.21 22.58 -0.21
N SER A 30 -14.69 22.88 0.98
CA SER A 30 -14.05 24.14 1.34
C SER A 30 -12.51 24.12 1.23
N GLY A 31 -11.93 23.04 0.68
CA GLY A 31 -10.49 22.91 0.52
C GLY A 31 -9.89 23.96 -0.42
N SER A 32 -8.78 24.59 0.00
CA SER A 32 -8.04 25.50 -0.87
C SER A 32 -7.48 24.77 -2.10
N TYR A 33 -7.19 25.51 -3.17
CA TYR A 33 -6.55 24.96 -4.37
C TYR A 33 -5.26 24.19 -4.03
N ALA A 34 -4.45 24.74 -3.09
CA ALA A 34 -3.25 24.06 -2.60
C ALA A 34 -3.56 22.71 -1.94
N TRP A 35 -4.64 22.62 -1.15
CA TRP A 35 -5.05 21.35 -0.54
C TRP A 35 -5.47 20.32 -1.59
N LYS A 36 -6.25 20.71 -2.58
CA LYS A 36 -6.64 19.84 -3.69
C LYS A 36 -5.44 19.30 -4.46
N SER A 37 -4.47 20.17 -4.77
CA SER A 37 -3.23 19.76 -5.44
C SER A 37 -2.39 18.78 -4.61
N ILE A 38 -2.36 18.95 -3.28
CA ILE A 38 -1.67 18.03 -2.37
C ILE A 38 -2.38 16.67 -2.35
N LEU A 39 -3.71 16.63 -2.37
CA LEU A 39 -4.47 15.38 -2.43
C LEU A 39 -4.26 14.65 -3.76
N GLN A 40 -4.20 15.35 -4.89
CA GLN A 40 -3.86 14.73 -6.17
C GLN A 40 -2.45 14.08 -6.13
N GLY A 41 -1.48 14.75 -5.52
CA GLY A 41 -0.14 14.16 -5.29
C GLY A 41 -0.16 12.93 -4.38
N ARG A 42 -1.08 12.89 -3.41
CA ARG A 42 -1.30 11.72 -2.55
C ARG A 42 -1.76 10.51 -3.36
N ASP A 43 -2.69 10.71 -4.28
CA ASP A 43 -3.24 9.62 -5.09
C ASP A 43 -2.14 8.96 -5.94
N VAL A 44 -1.22 9.73 -6.50
CA VAL A 44 -0.01 9.21 -7.16
C VAL A 44 0.84 8.34 -6.22
N ILE A 45 0.99 8.78 -4.97
CA ILE A 45 1.76 8.00 -3.98
C ILE A 45 1.04 6.71 -3.63
N LEU A 46 -0.28 6.73 -3.46
CA LEU A 46 -1.08 5.55 -3.14
C LEU A 46 -1.09 4.53 -4.28
N ASP A 47 -1.18 5.00 -5.51
CA ASP A 47 -1.18 4.14 -6.70
C ASP A 47 0.19 3.49 -6.94
N GLY A 48 1.28 4.20 -6.64
CA GLY A 48 2.64 3.70 -6.86
C GLY A 48 3.32 3.08 -5.65
N ALA A 49 2.79 3.26 -4.44
CA ALA A 49 3.34 2.66 -3.22
C ALA A 49 2.94 1.19 -3.08
N CYS A 50 3.80 0.43 -2.41
CA CYS A 50 3.56 -0.98 -2.12
C CYS A 50 3.61 -1.22 -0.59
N TRP A 51 2.73 -2.07 -0.10
CA TRP A 51 2.73 -2.49 1.29
C TRP A 51 3.81 -3.55 1.54
N ARG A 52 4.59 -3.33 2.56
CA ARG A 52 5.48 -4.37 3.12
C ARG A 52 4.71 -5.16 4.15
N VAL A 53 4.45 -6.42 3.83
CA VAL A 53 3.71 -7.32 4.70
C VAL A 53 4.56 -7.66 5.93
N ARG A 54 3.98 -7.44 7.10
CA ARG A 54 4.55 -7.83 8.39
C ARG A 54 3.52 -8.58 9.21
N THR A 55 2.55 -7.88 9.82
CA THR A 55 1.40 -8.55 10.48
C THR A 55 0.33 -8.95 9.48
N GLY A 56 0.18 -8.24 8.38
CA GLY A 56 -0.88 -8.39 7.39
C GLY A 56 -2.22 -7.77 7.79
N LYS A 57 -2.34 -7.25 9.01
CA LYS A 57 -3.62 -6.75 9.58
C LYS A 57 -4.13 -5.46 8.94
N SER A 58 -3.23 -4.66 8.38
CA SER A 58 -3.56 -3.38 7.73
C SER A 58 -3.72 -3.48 6.21
N ILE A 59 -3.52 -4.66 5.63
CA ILE A 59 -3.44 -4.86 4.20
C ILE A 59 -4.62 -5.70 3.72
N LYS A 60 -5.52 -5.09 2.96
CA LYS A 60 -6.61 -5.81 2.29
C LYS A 60 -6.08 -6.54 1.07
N ILE A 61 -6.46 -7.81 0.92
CA ILE A 61 -5.90 -8.73 -0.08
C ILE A 61 -6.06 -8.20 -1.51
N TRP A 62 -7.27 -7.81 -1.92
CA TRP A 62 -7.55 -7.40 -3.31
C TRP A 62 -7.51 -5.89 -3.53
N GLN A 63 -7.59 -5.09 -2.48
CA GLN A 63 -7.70 -3.64 -2.62
C GLN A 63 -6.33 -2.94 -2.60
N HIS A 64 -5.38 -3.48 -1.84
CA HIS A 64 -4.07 -2.87 -1.64
C HIS A 64 -3.00 -3.45 -2.57
N HIS A 65 -1.96 -2.66 -2.81
CA HIS A 65 -0.76 -3.02 -3.55
C HIS A 65 0.25 -3.65 -2.58
N TRP A 66 0.50 -4.95 -2.66
CA TRP A 66 1.40 -5.64 -1.71
C TRP A 66 2.23 -6.78 -2.32
N LEU A 67 2.00 -7.14 -3.57
CA LEU A 67 2.84 -8.14 -4.24
C LEU A 67 4.17 -7.52 -4.69
N PRO A 68 5.30 -8.23 -4.55
CA PRO A 68 6.65 -7.72 -4.84
C PRO A 68 6.96 -7.71 -6.34
N ARG A 69 6.08 -7.16 -7.13
CA ARG A 69 6.23 -7.02 -8.57
C ARG A 69 6.66 -5.60 -8.92
N LYS A 70 7.36 -5.45 -10.03
CA LYS A 70 7.75 -4.13 -10.56
C LYS A 70 6.53 -3.34 -11.05
N HIS A 71 5.59 -4.05 -11.65
CA HIS A 71 4.30 -3.53 -12.13
C HIS A 71 3.19 -4.45 -11.63
N LEU A 72 1.95 -3.96 -11.53
CA LEU A 72 0.81 -4.76 -11.10
C LEU A 72 0.98 -5.40 -9.71
N THR A 73 1.28 -4.58 -8.73
CA THR A 73 1.48 -5.01 -7.33
C THR A 73 0.20 -5.42 -6.61
N LYS A 74 -0.95 -5.34 -7.27
CA LYS A 74 -2.23 -5.89 -6.82
C LYS A 74 -2.38 -7.36 -7.19
N VAL A 75 -3.21 -8.06 -6.42
CA VAL A 75 -3.69 -9.40 -6.74
C VAL A 75 -4.56 -9.36 -8.00
N LEU A 76 -4.32 -10.29 -8.92
CA LEU A 76 -5.06 -10.44 -10.17
C LEU A 76 -6.03 -11.63 -10.13
N SER A 77 -5.82 -12.59 -9.21
CA SER A 77 -6.74 -13.69 -8.99
C SER A 77 -8.14 -13.18 -8.66
N PRO A 78 -9.20 -13.85 -9.15
CA PRO A 78 -10.57 -13.44 -8.88
C PRO A 78 -10.84 -13.29 -7.39
N MET A 79 -11.54 -12.24 -7.02
CA MET A 79 -11.93 -12.00 -5.63
C MET A 79 -12.97 -13.06 -5.19
N VAL A 80 -12.77 -13.60 -4.00
CA VAL A 80 -13.75 -14.49 -3.36
C VAL A 80 -14.74 -13.62 -2.59
N GLU A 81 -16.04 -13.68 -2.94
CA GLU A 81 -17.08 -12.81 -2.36
C GLU A 81 -17.08 -12.80 -0.83
N SER A 82 -16.91 -13.98 -0.21
CA SER A 82 -16.88 -14.08 1.26
C SER A 82 -15.65 -13.46 1.91
N MET A 83 -14.67 -13.03 1.12
CA MET A 83 -13.38 -12.50 1.58
C MET A 83 -13.12 -11.05 1.10
N GLU A 84 -14.12 -10.35 0.61
CA GLU A 84 -13.97 -8.98 0.06
C GLU A 84 -13.21 -8.04 1.00
N GLU A 85 -13.51 -8.10 2.28
CA GLU A 85 -12.89 -7.26 3.32
C GLU A 85 -11.70 -7.95 4.02
N ALA A 86 -11.33 -9.17 3.59
CA ALA A 86 -10.27 -9.94 4.24
C ALA A 86 -8.91 -9.25 4.12
N THR A 87 -8.15 -9.34 5.20
CA THR A 87 -6.80 -8.83 5.32
C THR A 87 -5.77 -9.95 5.17
N VAL A 88 -4.55 -9.59 4.80
CA VAL A 88 -3.47 -10.54 4.48
C VAL A 88 -3.10 -11.43 5.68
N ASP A 89 -3.38 -10.99 6.90
CA ASP A 89 -3.13 -11.78 8.12
C ASP A 89 -3.88 -13.13 8.13
N CYS A 90 -5.05 -13.22 7.51
CA CYS A 90 -5.76 -14.50 7.41
C CYS A 90 -5.02 -15.56 6.58
N LEU A 91 -4.09 -15.13 5.70
CA LEU A 91 -3.23 -16.01 4.91
C LEU A 91 -1.96 -16.44 5.66
N ILE A 92 -1.73 -15.92 6.86
CA ILE A 92 -0.54 -16.15 7.67
C ILE A 92 -0.89 -17.04 8.86
N ASP A 93 -0.15 -18.11 9.05
CA ASP A 93 -0.22 -18.90 10.29
C ASP A 93 0.46 -18.12 11.42
N GLU A 94 -0.34 -17.72 12.42
CA GLU A 94 0.17 -16.91 13.56
C GLU A 94 1.19 -17.67 14.41
N GLY A 95 1.04 -19.00 14.54
CA GLY A 95 1.91 -19.82 15.40
C GLY A 95 3.31 -20.01 14.80
N THR A 96 3.38 -20.25 13.50
CA THR A 96 4.64 -20.51 12.78
C THR A 96 5.22 -19.27 12.11
N ARG A 97 4.42 -18.22 11.94
CA ARG A 97 4.76 -17.02 11.15
C ARG A 97 5.18 -17.35 9.73
N THR A 98 4.46 -18.27 9.11
CA THR A 98 4.62 -18.69 7.72
C THR A 98 3.31 -18.53 6.96
N TRP A 99 3.38 -18.51 5.64
CA TRP A 99 2.19 -18.52 4.80
C TRP A 99 1.43 -19.85 4.95
N ASN A 100 0.11 -19.78 5.10
CA ASN A 100 -0.76 -20.95 5.04
C ASN A 100 -0.84 -21.41 3.58
N ALA A 101 0.05 -22.35 3.19
CA ALA A 101 0.17 -22.79 1.81
C ALA A 101 -1.14 -23.36 1.26
N ALA A 102 -1.88 -24.14 2.04
CA ALA A 102 -3.15 -24.73 1.60
C ALA A 102 -4.20 -23.65 1.27
N MET A 103 -4.26 -22.60 2.08
CA MET A 103 -5.20 -21.50 1.86
C MET A 103 -4.75 -20.63 0.67
N VAL A 104 -3.47 -20.33 0.57
CA VAL A 104 -2.91 -19.55 -0.54
C VAL A 104 -3.10 -20.28 -1.88
N ASP A 105 -2.77 -21.57 -1.94
CA ASP A 105 -2.94 -22.37 -3.16
C ASP A 105 -4.41 -22.59 -3.54
N GLY A 106 -5.32 -22.52 -2.57
CA GLY A 106 -6.76 -22.66 -2.81
C GLY A 106 -7.44 -21.37 -3.31
N ILE A 107 -6.85 -20.21 -3.05
CA ILE A 107 -7.46 -18.90 -3.36
C ILE A 107 -6.85 -18.27 -4.62
N PHE A 108 -5.53 -18.39 -4.80
CA PHE A 108 -4.81 -17.66 -5.84
C PHE A 108 -4.40 -18.57 -7.01
N ALA A 109 -4.24 -17.97 -8.19
CA ALA A 109 -3.65 -18.66 -9.33
C ALA A 109 -2.24 -19.17 -8.99
N PRO A 110 -1.78 -20.31 -9.56
CA PRO A 110 -0.52 -20.95 -9.16
C PRO A 110 0.70 -20.04 -9.15
N GLN A 111 0.84 -19.19 -10.16
CA GLN A 111 1.95 -18.22 -10.23
C GLN A 111 1.90 -17.19 -9.10
N GLU A 112 0.71 -16.67 -8.82
CA GLU A 112 0.48 -15.69 -7.77
C GLU A 112 0.66 -16.30 -6.39
N ALA A 113 0.19 -17.54 -6.19
CA ALA A 113 0.38 -18.31 -4.97
C ALA A 113 1.87 -18.52 -4.66
N GLU A 114 2.68 -18.85 -5.67
CA GLU A 114 4.14 -18.97 -5.50
C GLU A 114 4.81 -17.64 -5.12
N GLU A 115 4.41 -16.55 -5.78
CA GLU A 115 4.91 -15.21 -5.42
C GLU A 115 4.59 -14.83 -3.98
N ILE A 116 3.35 -15.07 -3.54
CA ILE A 116 2.89 -14.81 -2.17
C ILE A 116 3.73 -15.62 -1.17
N LYS A 117 3.87 -16.92 -1.39
CA LYS A 117 4.63 -17.80 -0.50
C LYS A 117 6.12 -17.42 -0.40
N ASN A 118 6.65 -16.76 -1.43
CA ASN A 118 8.04 -16.27 -1.44
C ASN A 118 8.24 -14.91 -0.74
N ILE A 119 7.17 -14.22 -0.35
CA ILE A 119 7.31 -12.97 0.41
C ILE A 119 7.84 -13.29 1.82
N PRO A 120 8.98 -12.74 2.23
CA PRO A 120 9.54 -13.01 3.54
C PRO A 120 8.70 -12.36 4.64
N LEU A 121 8.25 -13.15 5.60
CA LEU A 121 7.55 -12.66 6.78
C LEU A 121 8.54 -12.37 7.91
N ALA A 122 8.43 -11.19 8.51
CA ALA A 122 9.25 -10.84 9.67
C ALA A 122 8.86 -11.69 10.88
N ARG A 123 9.85 -12.20 11.61
CA ARG A 123 9.61 -12.95 12.85
C ARG A 123 9.02 -12.10 13.96
N ASN A 124 9.34 -10.81 13.97
CA ASN A 124 8.79 -9.86 14.94
C ASN A 124 7.50 -9.25 14.39
N ALA A 125 6.45 -9.25 15.20
CA ALA A 125 5.17 -8.63 14.91
C ALA A 125 5.28 -7.09 14.97
N SER A 126 5.86 -6.50 13.93
CA SER A 126 5.83 -5.06 13.70
C SER A 126 4.72 -4.71 12.71
N ASP A 127 4.24 -3.48 12.77
CA ASP A 127 3.16 -3.03 11.89
C ASP A 127 3.54 -3.06 10.41
N ASP A 128 2.55 -3.30 9.57
CA ASP A 128 2.67 -3.18 8.12
C ASP A 128 3.08 -1.75 7.74
N SER A 129 3.85 -1.60 6.69
CA SER A 129 4.35 -0.29 6.29
C SER A 129 4.31 -0.09 4.78
N LEU A 130 4.00 1.12 4.35
CA LEU A 130 4.12 1.51 2.95
C LEU A 130 5.56 1.87 2.61
N PHE A 131 6.00 1.46 1.43
CA PHE A 131 7.29 1.87 0.84
C PHE A 131 7.10 2.23 -0.63
N TRP A 132 8.05 2.98 -1.16
CA TRP A 132 8.04 3.40 -2.56
C TRP A 132 9.01 2.53 -3.38
N PRO A 133 8.53 1.60 -4.20
CA PRO A 133 9.38 0.62 -4.89
C PRO A 133 10.20 1.23 -6.04
N TRP A 134 9.94 2.47 -6.43
CA TRP A 134 10.58 3.19 -7.52
C TRP A 134 11.90 3.87 -7.15
N GLU A 135 12.28 3.83 -5.87
CA GLU A 135 13.58 4.27 -5.34
C GLU A 135 14.22 3.15 -4.53
N HIS A 136 15.55 3.08 -4.56
CA HIS A 136 16.31 2.03 -3.91
C HIS A 136 16.14 2.02 -2.38
N ASP A 137 16.02 3.20 -1.79
CA ASP A 137 15.83 3.37 -0.34
C ASP A 137 14.37 3.23 0.11
N GLY A 138 13.44 3.01 -0.83
CA GLY A 138 12.01 2.90 -0.56
C GLY A 138 11.32 4.23 -0.21
N SER A 139 11.99 5.36 -0.39
CA SER A 139 11.45 6.69 -0.10
C SER A 139 10.89 7.35 -1.36
N PHE A 140 9.76 8.03 -1.23
CA PHE A 140 9.17 8.78 -2.35
C PHE A 140 10.01 10.03 -2.68
N SER A 141 10.29 10.24 -3.97
CA SER A 141 10.79 11.49 -4.52
C SER A 141 9.89 11.99 -5.66
N CYS A 142 9.82 13.32 -5.86
CA CYS A 142 9.06 13.87 -6.99
C CYS A 142 9.56 13.35 -8.33
N LYS A 143 10.86 13.09 -8.47
CA LYS A 143 11.48 12.54 -9.69
C LYS A 143 10.98 11.13 -9.97
N SER A 144 10.95 10.26 -8.96
CA SER A 144 10.47 8.88 -9.12
C SER A 144 8.95 8.82 -9.26
N GLY A 145 8.20 9.72 -8.62
CA GLY A 145 6.77 9.87 -8.84
C GLY A 145 6.44 10.25 -10.29
N TYR A 146 7.21 11.16 -10.88
CA TYR A 146 7.06 11.52 -12.29
C TYR A 146 7.43 10.36 -13.25
N ARG A 147 8.47 9.60 -12.90
CA ARG A 147 8.86 8.39 -13.67
C ARG A 147 7.75 7.34 -13.62
N PHE A 148 7.19 7.07 -12.44
CA PHE A 148 6.03 6.20 -12.26
C PHE A 148 4.87 6.61 -13.18
N LEU A 149 4.45 7.88 -13.14
CA LEU A 149 3.35 8.38 -13.97
C LEU A 149 3.62 8.26 -15.48
N LYS A 150 4.88 8.34 -15.91
CA LYS A 150 5.24 8.13 -17.32
C LYS A 150 5.17 6.67 -17.72
N GLU A 151 5.69 5.78 -16.91
CA GLU A 151 5.71 4.34 -17.19
C GLU A 151 4.30 3.74 -17.16
N ASP A 152 3.45 4.19 -16.21
CA ASP A 152 2.05 3.77 -16.11
C ASP A 152 1.21 4.20 -17.34
N LYS A 153 1.47 5.40 -17.89
CA LYS A 153 0.80 5.89 -19.10
C LYS A 153 1.29 5.27 -20.41
N VAL A 154 2.48 4.66 -20.43
CA VAL A 154 3.04 4.00 -21.62
C VAL A 154 2.63 2.53 -21.67
N GLY A 155 2.16 1.96 -20.56
CA GLY A 155 1.65 0.59 -20.47
C GLY A 155 0.19 0.40 -20.91
N LEU A 156 -0.47 1.46 -21.41
CA LEU A 156 -1.76 1.44 -22.11
C LEU A 156 -1.53 1.62 -23.60
#